data_d042998b16196addc4aa6a485b0d4d2d
#
_entry.id   d042998b16196addc4aa6a485b0d4d2d
#
_cell.length_a   1.000
_cell.length_b   1.000
_cell.length_c   1.000
_cell.angle_alpha   90.00
_cell.angle_beta   90.00
_cell.angle_gamma   90.00
#
_symmetry.space_group_name_H-M   'P 1'
#
loop_
_entity.id
_entity.type
_entity.pdbx_description
1 polymer ?
#
loop_
_entity_poly.entity_id
_entity_poly.type
_entity_poly.pdbx_seq_one_letter_code
_entity_poly.pdbx_strand_id
1 'polypeptide(L)'
;PDITAYAQTQSGQPFLWTENDTMLIFAADDDLQFLSRCDHWFADRTFRVSPPGFDQLYTIHGFINGEVFPAIYALLHERTEDIYRSLLQEILTLKPGLNPVSIVVDFELAAIRAFQHTFQAATVTGCMFHFGQCVWKKLQSEGLSARYWDEPDFALRVKCLLALAFVPVAEVIQTYENLTQDPTYRDLDVICDYMEDNFIGRERRGQRRQPRFPIELWNQYLRVIDNLPRSNNNIV
;
A
#
# COMPACT_ATOMS: atom_id res chain seq x y z
N PRO A 1 2.46 -3.71 -28.13
CA PRO A 1 1.45 -4.76 -28.22
C PRO A 1 0.22 -4.21 -28.93
N ASP A 2 -0.48 -5.08 -29.67
CA ASP A 2 -1.78 -4.70 -30.25
C ASP A 2 -2.79 -4.62 -29.10
N ILE A 3 -3.19 -3.41 -28.72
CA ILE A 3 -4.11 -3.13 -27.62
C ILE A 3 -5.58 -3.13 -28.07
N THR A 4 -5.84 -3.20 -29.39
CA THR A 4 -7.21 -3.18 -29.94
C THR A 4 -8.05 -4.35 -29.44
N ALA A 5 -7.42 -5.51 -29.17
CA ALA A 5 -8.08 -6.68 -28.58
C ALA A 5 -8.61 -6.43 -27.15
N TYR A 6 -8.13 -5.41 -26.45
CA TYR A 6 -8.53 -5.03 -25.09
C TYR A 6 -9.37 -3.74 -25.05
N ALA A 7 -9.73 -3.19 -26.21
CA ALA A 7 -10.54 -1.96 -26.26
C ALA A 7 -11.97 -2.16 -25.77
N GLN A 8 -12.45 -3.39 -25.77
CA GLN A 8 -13.81 -3.75 -25.35
C GLN A 8 -13.82 -4.94 -24.41
N THR A 9 -14.83 -5.02 -23.56
CA THR A 9 -15.14 -6.20 -22.75
C THR A 9 -15.63 -7.35 -23.64
N GLN A 10 -15.74 -8.56 -23.08
CA GLN A 10 -16.34 -9.72 -23.80
C GLN A 10 -17.79 -9.47 -24.23
N SER A 11 -18.50 -8.58 -23.54
CA SER A 11 -19.86 -8.15 -23.89
C SER A 11 -19.92 -7.02 -24.93
N GLY A 12 -18.77 -6.56 -25.44
CA GLY A 12 -18.66 -5.50 -26.45
C GLY A 12 -18.78 -4.08 -25.91
N GLN A 13 -18.74 -3.90 -24.59
CA GLN A 13 -18.72 -2.57 -23.95
C GLN A 13 -17.32 -1.95 -24.01
N PRO A 14 -17.18 -0.61 -24.09
CA PRO A 14 -15.89 0.06 -23.98
C PRO A 14 -15.14 -0.36 -22.71
N PHE A 15 -13.84 -0.60 -22.85
CA PHE A 15 -12.98 -1.00 -21.72
C PHE A 15 -11.67 -0.20 -21.68
N LEU A 16 -11.08 0.17 -22.82
CA LEU A 16 -9.95 1.11 -22.89
C LEU A 16 -10.50 2.54 -22.96
N TRP A 17 -10.24 3.34 -21.92
CA TRP A 17 -10.73 4.72 -21.82
C TRP A 17 -9.67 5.77 -22.13
N THR A 18 -8.43 5.55 -21.69
CA THR A 18 -7.35 6.49 -21.88
C THR A 18 -6.19 5.77 -22.55
N GLU A 19 -5.69 6.37 -23.63
CA GLU A 19 -4.48 5.95 -24.34
C GLU A 19 -3.67 7.20 -24.65
N ASN A 20 -2.52 7.33 -24.01
CA ASN A 20 -1.57 8.40 -24.26
C ASN A 20 -0.13 7.93 -24.03
N ASP A 21 0.84 8.83 -24.21
CA ASP A 21 2.28 8.52 -24.11
C ASP A 21 2.72 8.08 -22.69
N THR A 22 1.88 8.25 -21.68
CA THR A 22 2.24 7.99 -20.28
C THR A 22 1.48 6.85 -19.65
N MET A 23 0.27 6.53 -20.14
CA MET A 23 -0.58 5.50 -19.54
C MET A 23 -1.64 4.96 -20.47
N LEU A 24 -2.11 3.74 -20.16
CA LEU A 24 -3.36 3.16 -20.64
C LEU A 24 -4.27 2.90 -19.45
N ILE A 25 -5.55 3.28 -19.52
CA ILE A 25 -6.52 3.04 -18.45
C ILE A 25 -7.66 2.18 -18.99
N PHE A 26 -7.91 1.07 -18.29
CA PHE A 26 -8.97 0.12 -18.59
C PHE A 26 -9.95 0.03 -17.42
N ALA A 27 -11.24 0.15 -17.70
CA ALA A 27 -12.32 -0.06 -16.76
C ALA A 27 -13.63 -0.32 -17.53
N ALA A 28 -14.54 -1.12 -17.00
CA ALA A 28 -15.90 -1.17 -17.51
C ALA A 28 -16.78 -0.11 -16.80
N ASP A 29 -17.84 0.35 -17.46
CA ASP A 29 -18.81 1.28 -16.86
C ASP A 29 -19.38 0.73 -15.55
N ASP A 30 -19.72 -0.55 -15.52
CA ASP A 30 -20.23 -1.21 -14.33
C ASP A 30 -19.20 -1.23 -13.19
N ASP A 31 -17.91 -1.38 -13.50
CA ASP A 31 -16.82 -1.35 -12.53
C ASP A 31 -16.64 0.06 -11.94
N LEU A 32 -16.76 1.12 -12.77
CA LEU A 32 -16.76 2.51 -12.30
C LEU A 32 -17.99 2.82 -11.44
N GLN A 33 -19.17 2.30 -11.82
CA GLN A 33 -20.37 2.39 -10.99
C GLN A 33 -20.20 1.65 -9.66
N PHE A 34 -19.64 0.44 -9.70
CA PHE A 34 -19.31 -0.32 -8.51
C PHE A 34 -18.36 0.46 -7.59
N LEU A 35 -17.24 0.97 -8.12
CA LEU A 35 -16.25 1.73 -7.36
C LEU A 35 -16.83 2.98 -6.68
N SER A 36 -17.81 3.64 -7.32
CA SER A 36 -18.49 4.80 -6.76
C SER A 36 -19.37 4.49 -5.54
N ARG A 37 -19.68 3.22 -5.27
CA ARG A 37 -20.45 2.74 -4.12
C ARG A 37 -19.56 2.19 -3.01
N CYS A 38 -18.24 2.12 -3.24
CA CYS A 38 -17.27 1.57 -2.31
C CYS A 38 -16.67 2.69 -1.45
N ASP A 39 -16.91 2.66 -0.14
CA ASP A 39 -16.29 3.57 0.82
C ASP A 39 -14.79 3.29 1.02
N HIS A 40 -14.36 2.05 0.77
CA HIS A 40 -12.99 1.60 1.01
C HIS A 40 -12.37 1.05 -0.27
N TRP A 41 -11.20 1.61 -0.61
CA TRP A 41 -10.46 1.24 -1.80
C TRP A 41 -9.13 0.60 -1.45
N PHE A 42 -8.60 -0.18 -2.40
CA PHE A 42 -7.25 -0.74 -2.36
C PHE A 42 -6.57 -0.42 -3.68
N ALA A 43 -5.37 0.06 -3.61
CA ALA A 43 -4.56 0.32 -4.79
C ALA A 43 -3.24 -0.45 -4.69
N ASP A 44 -2.92 -1.21 -5.71
CA ASP A 44 -1.78 -2.12 -5.74
C ASP A 44 -1.06 -2.08 -7.08
N ARG A 45 0.20 -2.43 -7.06
CA ARG A 45 1.04 -2.51 -8.25
C ARG A 45 1.58 -3.92 -8.47
N THR A 46 1.62 -4.31 -9.72
CA THR A 46 2.20 -5.57 -10.15
C THR A 46 3.21 -5.34 -11.28
N PHE A 47 4.45 -5.81 -11.08
CA PHE A 47 5.51 -5.66 -12.09
C PHE A 47 5.59 -6.84 -13.05
N ARG A 48 5.33 -8.06 -12.56
CA ARG A 48 5.56 -9.31 -13.29
C ARG A 48 4.67 -9.49 -14.53
N VAL A 49 3.52 -8.83 -14.55
CA VAL A 49 2.53 -8.95 -15.64
C VAL A 49 2.50 -7.71 -16.53
N SER A 50 3.38 -6.73 -16.27
CA SER A 50 3.47 -5.53 -17.11
C SER A 50 4.04 -5.89 -18.49
N PRO A 51 3.36 -5.53 -19.59
CA PRO A 51 3.88 -5.77 -20.94
C PRO A 51 5.11 -4.88 -21.22
N PRO A 52 5.96 -5.27 -22.20
CA PRO A 52 7.10 -4.45 -22.61
C PRO A 52 6.67 -3.02 -22.97
N GLY A 53 7.43 -2.05 -22.46
CA GLY A 53 7.15 -0.62 -22.65
C GLY A 53 6.43 0.04 -21.48
N PHE A 54 5.92 -0.73 -20.51
CA PHE A 54 5.32 -0.20 -19.29
C PHE A 54 6.09 -0.68 -18.07
N ASP A 55 6.26 0.22 -17.09
CA ASP A 55 6.97 -0.06 -15.84
C ASP A 55 6.13 -0.92 -14.89
N GLN A 56 4.81 -0.76 -14.94
CA GLN A 56 3.92 -1.45 -14.01
C GLN A 56 2.47 -1.53 -14.51
N LEU A 57 1.78 -2.55 -14.02
CA LEU A 57 0.32 -2.59 -13.95
C LEU A 57 -0.10 -2.08 -12.57
N TYR A 58 -0.90 -1.01 -12.52
CA TYR A 58 -1.49 -0.44 -11.32
C TYR A 58 -2.99 -0.75 -11.30
N THR A 59 -3.49 -1.27 -10.19
CA THR A 59 -4.90 -1.67 -10.08
C THR A 59 -5.57 -0.96 -8.91
N ILE A 60 -6.81 -0.50 -9.11
CA ILE A 60 -7.65 0.06 -8.05
C ILE A 60 -8.84 -0.86 -7.86
N HIS A 61 -9.07 -1.24 -6.61
CA HIS A 61 -10.12 -2.16 -6.19
C HIS A 61 -11.09 -1.48 -5.25
N GLY A 62 -12.35 -1.86 -5.29
CA GLY A 62 -13.35 -1.49 -4.31
C GLY A 62 -13.62 -2.63 -3.33
N PHE A 63 -13.93 -2.29 -2.08
CA PHE A 63 -14.35 -3.23 -1.03
C PHE A 63 -15.84 -3.05 -0.75
N ILE A 64 -16.59 -4.13 -0.84
CA ILE A 64 -18.02 -4.18 -0.52
C ILE A 64 -18.40 -5.56 0.00
N ASN A 65 -19.28 -5.64 1.00
CA ASN A 65 -19.83 -6.89 1.54
C ASN A 65 -18.76 -7.92 1.98
N GLY A 66 -17.60 -7.46 2.45
CA GLY A 66 -16.53 -8.36 2.91
C GLY A 66 -15.55 -8.81 1.81
N GLU A 67 -15.75 -8.42 0.58
CA GLU A 67 -14.94 -8.83 -0.58
C GLU A 67 -14.31 -7.63 -1.30
N VAL A 68 -13.16 -7.87 -1.93
CA VAL A 68 -12.38 -6.87 -2.68
C VAL A 68 -12.42 -7.25 -4.15
N PHE A 69 -12.89 -6.34 -5.01
CA PHE A 69 -12.97 -6.55 -6.47
C PHE A 69 -12.17 -5.49 -7.21
N PRO A 70 -11.41 -5.89 -8.26
CA PRO A 70 -10.74 -4.93 -9.11
C PRO A 70 -11.78 -4.14 -9.94
N ALA A 71 -11.53 -2.84 -10.11
CA ALA A 71 -12.40 -1.96 -10.88
C ALA A 71 -11.64 -1.20 -11.97
N ILE A 72 -10.38 -0.83 -11.72
CA ILE A 72 -9.57 -0.08 -12.68
C ILE A 72 -8.21 -0.75 -12.83
N TYR A 73 -7.77 -0.85 -14.09
CA TYR A 73 -6.43 -1.31 -14.44
C TYR A 73 -5.72 -0.22 -15.21
N ALA A 74 -4.52 0.14 -14.82
CA ALA A 74 -3.71 1.14 -15.50
C ALA A 74 -2.31 0.60 -15.80
N LEU A 75 -1.90 0.65 -17.04
CA LEU A 75 -0.52 0.43 -17.43
C LEU A 75 0.20 1.77 -17.43
N LEU A 76 1.25 1.90 -16.63
CA LEU A 76 1.98 3.16 -16.43
C LEU A 76 3.42 3.03 -16.93
N HIS A 77 3.93 4.06 -17.64
CA HIS A 77 5.31 4.11 -18.13
C HIS A 77 6.32 4.52 -17.06
N GLU A 78 5.87 5.19 -15.99
CA GLU A 78 6.73 5.68 -14.91
C GLU A 78 6.07 5.52 -13.55
N ARG A 79 6.85 5.79 -12.48
CA ARG A 79 6.42 5.70 -11.08
C ARG A 79 6.62 7.03 -10.34
N THR A 80 6.31 8.13 -11.01
CA THR A 80 6.41 9.46 -10.44
C THR A 80 5.09 9.89 -9.79
N GLU A 81 5.16 10.84 -8.85
CA GLU A 81 3.97 11.42 -8.23
C GLU A 81 3.05 12.05 -9.28
N ASP A 82 3.63 12.68 -10.31
CA ASP A 82 2.87 13.34 -11.37
C ASP A 82 2.07 12.32 -12.21
N ILE A 83 2.65 11.16 -12.52
CA ILE A 83 1.93 10.09 -13.22
C ILE A 83 0.76 9.55 -12.39
N TYR A 84 0.95 9.32 -11.09
CA TYR A 84 -0.16 8.90 -10.23
C TYR A 84 -1.24 9.99 -10.09
N ARG A 85 -0.87 11.26 -10.00
CA ARG A 85 -1.83 12.38 -10.00
C ARG A 85 -2.61 12.44 -11.31
N SER A 86 -1.93 12.31 -12.44
CA SER A 86 -2.56 12.26 -13.76
C SER A 86 -3.52 11.09 -13.88
N LEU A 87 -3.12 9.89 -13.43
CA LEU A 87 -4.01 8.73 -13.38
C LEU A 87 -5.28 9.01 -12.59
N LEU A 88 -5.16 9.54 -11.36
CA LEU A 88 -6.31 9.82 -10.51
C LEU A 88 -7.19 10.93 -11.09
N GLN A 89 -6.62 11.93 -11.77
CA GLN A 89 -7.38 12.97 -12.46
C GLN A 89 -8.17 12.43 -13.65
N GLU A 90 -7.58 11.55 -14.46
CA GLU A 90 -8.27 10.83 -15.54
C GLU A 90 -9.45 10.01 -14.98
N ILE A 91 -9.23 9.26 -13.91
CA ILE A 91 -10.29 8.47 -13.26
C ILE A 91 -11.44 9.36 -12.77
N LEU A 92 -11.14 10.52 -12.17
CA LEU A 92 -12.17 11.48 -11.75
C LEU A 92 -12.89 12.14 -12.92
N THR A 93 -12.24 12.25 -14.08
CA THR A 93 -12.87 12.74 -15.32
C THR A 93 -13.82 11.69 -15.90
N LEU A 94 -13.41 10.41 -15.89
CA LEU A 94 -14.24 9.29 -16.33
C LEU A 94 -15.46 9.08 -15.42
N LYS A 95 -15.27 9.20 -14.12
CA LYS A 95 -16.32 9.04 -13.11
C LYS A 95 -16.26 10.17 -12.09
N PRO A 96 -16.93 11.28 -12.33
CA PRO A 96 -17.04 12.37 -11.34
C PRO A 96 -17.75 11.92 -10.06
N GLY A 97 -17.31 12.48 -8.93
CA GLY A 97 -17.93 12.24 -7.63
C GLY A 97 -17.41 10.99 -6.88
N LEU A 98 -16.38 10.34 -7.38
CA LEU A 98 -15.66 9.31 -6.62
C LEU A 98 -15.05 9.94 -5.34
N ASN A 99 -15.42 9.41 -4.16
CA ASN A 99 -15.01 9.97 -2.88
C ASN A 99 -14.91 8.88 -1.81
N PRO A 100 -13.85 8.05 -1.83
CA PRO A 100 -13.67 6.99 -0.84
C PRO A 100 -13.44 7.55 0.57
N VAL A 101 -13.86 6.83 1.58
CA VAL A 101 -13.60 7.12 3.01
C VAL A 101 -12.17 6.70 3.37
N SER A 102 -11.70 5.57 2.86
CA SER A 102 -10.32 5.13 3.07
C SER A 102 -9.71 4.44 1.84
N ILE A 103 -8.38 4.55 1.72
CA ILE A 103 -7.61 3.97 0.62
C ILE A 103 -6.40 3.26 1.20
N VAL A 104 -6.24 1.96 0.90
CA VAL A 104 -5.05 1.19 1.25
C VAL A 104 -4.11 1.18 0.04
N VAL A 105 -2.86 1.58 0.26
CA VAL A 105 -1.82 1.65 -0.77
C VAL A 105 -0.56 0.90 -0.34
N ASP A 106 0.35 0.62 -1.25
CA ASP A 106 1.67 0.12 -0.91
C ASP A 106 2.60 1.26 -0.41
N PHE A 107 3.83 0.90 0.05
CA PHE A 107 4.80 1.86 0.61
C PHE A 107 5.60 2.57 -0.49
N GLU A 108 4.92 3.18 -1.45
CA GLU A 108 5.51 4.04 -2.46
C GLU A 108 5.09 5.50 -2.23
N LEU A 109 6.05 6.36 -1.88
CA LEU A 109 5.77 7.76 -1.51
C LEU A 109 5.06 8.55 -2.62
N ALA A 110 5.40 8.27 -3.89
CA ALA A 110 4.78 8.92 -5.03
C ALA A 110 3.26 8.64 -5.10
N ALA A 111 2.88 7.37 -4.98
CA ALA A 111 1.47 6.97 -4.95
C ALA A 111 0.76 7.50 -3.70
N ILE A 112 1.36 7.34 -2.51
CA ILE A 112 0.79 7.83 -1.24
C ILE A 112 0.46 9.33 -1.35
N ARG A 113 1.41 10.15 -1.81
CA ARG A 113 1.23 11.61 -1.96
C ARG A 113 0.16 11.96 -2.98
N ALA A 114 0.13 11.25 -4.11
CA ALA A 114 -0.89 11.45 -5.13
C ALA A 114 -2.31 11.19 -4.59
N PHE A 115 -2.52 10.07 -3.89
CA PHE A 115 -3.81 9.75 -3.27
C PHE A 115 -4.20 10.77 -2.18
N GLN A 116 -3.27 11.13 -1.28
CA GLN A 116 -3.51 12.13 -0.23
C GLN A 116 -3.84 13.51 -0.80
N HIS A 117 -3.21 13.89 -1.92
CA HIS A 117 -3.50 15.15 -2.59
C HIS A 117 -4.86 15.14 -3.29
N THR A 118 -5.20 14.05 -3.97
CA THR A 118 -6.42 13.95 -4.77
C THR A 118 -7.67 13.73 -3.91
N PHE A 119 -7.57 12.88 -2.89
CA PHE A 119 -8.67 12.50 -1.99
C PHE A 119 -8.40 13.00 -0.56
N GLN A 120 -8.44 14.32 -0.37
CA GLN A 120 -8.07 14.99 0.89
C GLN A 120 -8.95 14.58 2.08
N ALA A 121 -10.18 14.14 1.85
CA ALA A 121 -11.10 13.66 2.87
C ALA A 121 -10.88 12.17 3.23
N ALA A 122 -10.14 11.42 2.39
CA ALA A 122 -9.91 9.99 2.60
C ALA A 122 -8.74 9.74 3.55
N THR A 123 -8.87 8.73 4.40
CA THR A 123 -7.74 8.20 5.16
C THR A 123 -6.90 7.28 4.28
N VAL A 124 -5.67 7.68 3.95
CA VAL A 124 -4.72 6.85 3.21
C VAL A 124 -3.88 6.02 4.17
N THR A 125 -3.89 4.69 4.03
CA THR A 125 -3.19 3.74 4.88
C THR A 125 -2.28 2.83 4.06
N GLY A 126 -1.13 2.42 4.62
CA GLY A 126 -0.24 1.43 4.01
C GLY A 126 -0.76 0.01 4.18
N CYS A 127 -0.60 -0.82 3.16
CA CYS A 127 -0.98 -2.22 3.18
C CYS A 127 -0.12 -3.02 4.17
N MET A 128 -0.75 -3.78 5.09
CA MET A 128 -0.04 -4.59 6.10
C MET A 128 0.89 -5.64 5.47
N PHE A 129 0.50 -6.23 4.36
CA PHE A 129 1.35 -7.17 3.64
C PHE A 129 2.63 -6.50 3.14
N HIS A 130 2.53 -5.32 2.53
CA HIS A 130 3.69 -4.56 2.06
C HIS A 130 4.55 -4.01 3.21
N PHE A 131 3.95 -3.68 4.36
CA PHE A 131 4.71 -3.37 5.57
C PHE A 131 5.59 -4.55 6.00
N GLY A 132 5.00 -5.75 6.11
CA GLY A 132 5.74 -6.98 6.37
C GLY A 132 6.82 -7.26 5.33
N GLN A 133 6.52 -7.03 4.04
CA GLN A 133 7.51 -7.19 2.97
C GLN A 133 8.70 -6.22 3.09
N CYS A 134 8.49 -4.98 3.54
CA CYS A 134 9.57 -4.03 3.77
C CYS A 134 10.56 -4.56 4.81
N VAL A 135 10.07 -5.03 5.94
CA VAL A 135 10.89 -5.63 7.00
C VAL A 135 11.54 -6.94 6.52
N TRP A 136 10.81 -7.79 5.80
CA TRP A 136 11.33 -9.02 5.24
C TRP A 136 12.49 -8.78 4.25
N LYS A 137 12.35 -7.82 3.35
CA LYS A 137 13.42 -7.45 2.42
C LYS A 137 14.66 -6.94 3.15
N LYS A 138 14.49 -6.22 4.26
CA LYS A 138 15.60 -5.79 5.10
C LYS A 138 16.29 -6.99 5.76
N LEU A 139 15.53 -7.94 6.33
CA LEU A 139 16.08 -9.20 6.87
C LEU A 139 16.89 -9.97 5.81
N GLN A 140 16.37 -10.06 4.58
CA GLN A 140 17.07 -10.72 3.48
C GLN A 140 18.37 -10.02 3.11
N SER A 141 18.36 -8.69 3.02
CA SER A 141 19.56 -7.91 2.65
C SER A 141 20.66 -7.99 3.71
N GLU A 142 20.30 -8.26 4.98
CA GLU A 142 21.23 -8.44 6.09
C GLU A 142 21.65 -9.91 6.30
N GLY A 143 21.19 -10.84 5.44
CA GLY A 143 21.50 -12.25 5.55
C GLY A 143 20.83 -12.96 6.73
N LEU A 144 19.79 -12.37 7.32
CA LEU A 144 19.11 -12.88 8.52
C LEU A 144 17.97 -13.86 8.21
N SER A 145 17.73 -14.18 6.94
CA SER A 145 16.62 -15.05 6.52
C SER A 145 16.69 -16.45 7.13
N ALA A 146 17.89 -17.06 7.20
CA ALA A 146 18.08 -18.37 7.80
C ALA A 146 17.69 -18.36 9.29
N ARG A 147 18.17 -17.36 10.03
CA ARG A 147 17.81 -17.19 11.45
C ARG A 147 16.31 -17.05 11.66
N TYR A 148 15.64 -16.31 10.80
CA TYR A 148 14.17 -16.15 10.89
C TYR A 148 13.42 -17.49 10.74
N TRP A 149 13.94 -18.40 9.91
CA TRP A 149 13.32 -19.72 9.70
C TRP A 149 13.73 -20.74 10.75
N ASP A 150 14.98 -20.69 11.24
CA ASP A 150 15.57 -21.73 12.09
C ASP A 150 15.48 -21.40 13.58
N GLU A 151 15.32 -20.12 13.95
CA GLU A 151 15.29 -19.66 15.34
C GLU A 151 13.90 -19.07 15.70
N PRO A 152 13.00 -19.84 16.35
CA PRO A 152 11.65 -19.39 16.69
C PRO A 152 11.60 -18.10 17.52
N ASP A 153 12.53 -17.94 18.49
CA ASP A 153 12.59 -16.74 19.34
C ASP A 153 13.03 -15.50 18.55
N PHE A 154 13.95 -15.65 17.59
CA PHE A 154 14.33 -14.58 16.69
C PHE A 154 13.13 -14.17 15.80
N ALA A 155 12.45 -15.13 15.20
CA ALA A 155 11.27 -14.89 14.40
C ALA A 155 10.14 -14.21 15.21
N LEU A 156 9.95 -14.61 16.47
CA LEU A 156 8.96 -14.01 17.36
C LEU A 156 9.26 -12.51 17.60
N ARG A 157 10.52 -12.16 17.90
CA ARG A 157 10.93 -10.77 18.11
C ARG A 157 10.69 -9.91 16.87
N VAL A 158 11.00 -10.43 15.67
CA VAL A 158 10.67 -9.74 14.40
C VAL A 158 9.16 -9.54 14.26
N LYS A 159 8.37 -10.56 14.58
CA LYS A 159 6.89 -10.47 14.54
C LYS A 159 6.37 -9.47 15.57
N CYS A 160 7.00 -9.33 16.74
CA CYS A 160 6.64 -8.30 17.72
C CYS A 160 6.85 -6.87 17.16
N LEU A 161 7.93 -6.63 16.40
CA LEU A 161 8.11 -5.34 15.72
C LEU A 161 7.01 -5.07 14.69
N LEU A 162 6.58 -6.08 13.94
CA LEU A 162 5.45 -5.95 12.99
C LEU A 162 4.11 -5.78 13.72
N ALA A 163 3.95 -6.39 14.90
CA ALA A 163 2.74 -6.30 15.71
C ALA A 163 2.49 -4.88 16.26
N LEU A 164 3.48 -4.00 16.25
CA LEU A 164 3.31 -2.56 16.55
C LEU A 164 2.23 -1.90 15.67
N ALA A 165 1.98 -2.45 14.47
CA ALA A 165 0.91 -1.99 13.60
C ALA A 165 -0.51 -2.15 14.23
N PHE A 166 -0.64 -2.99 15.25
CA PHE A 166 -1.90 -3.29 15.93
C PHE A 166 -2.00 -2.65 17.33
N VAL A 167 -1.03 -1.84 17.70
CA VAL A 167 -1.03 -1.04 18.94
C VAL A 167 -1.71 0.30 18.66
N PRO A 168 -2.50 0.88 19.60
CA PRO A 168 -3.01 2.24 19.43
C PRO A 168 -1.90 3.23 19.04
N VAL A 169 -2.16 4.12 18.09
CA VAL A 169 -1.15 5.04 17.52
C VAL A 169 -0.36 5.78 18.62
N ALA A 170 -1.07 6.26 19.66
CA ALA A 170 -0.45 7.00 20.76
C ALA A 170 0.52 6.16 21.62
N GLU A 171 0.41 4.83 21.57
CA GLU A 171 1.20 3.90 22.38
C GLU A 171 2.34 3.25 21.60
N VAL A 172 2.38 3.40 20.27
CA VAL A 172 3.36 2.71 19.40
C VAL A 172 4.78 3.02 19.80
N ILE A 173 5.12 4.30 20.02
CA ILE A 173 6.50 4.72 20.35
C ILE A 173 6.93 4.09 21.68
N GLN A 174 6.11 4.21 22.71
CA GLN A 174 6.43 3.65 24.03
C GLN A 174 6.55 2.13 23.99
N THR A 175 5.67 1.47 23.22
CA THR A 175 5.71 0.01 23.06
C THR A 175 6.98 -0.42 22.33
N TYR A 176 7.37 0.31 21.26
CA TYR A 176 8.62 0.07 20.55
C TYR A 176 9.85 0.22 21.49
N GLU A 177 9.91 1.29 22.28
CA GLU A 177 11.01 1.53 23.23
C GLU A 177 11.07 0.43 24.30
N ASN A 178 9.95 0.01 24.84
CA ASN A 178 9.88 -1.09 25.80
C ASN A 178 10.40 -2.41 25.21
N LEU A 179 10.05 -2.73 23.94
CA LEU A 179 10.54 -3.92 23.25
C LEU A 179 12.06 -3.86 23.04
N THR A 180 12.57 -2.74 22.53
CA THR A 180 14.00 -2.61 22.15
C THR A 180 14.93 -2.40 23.34
N GLN A 181 14.42 -2.05 24.52
CA GLN A 181 15.20 -2.05 25.78
C GLN A 181 15.54 -3.47 26.25
N ASP A 182 14.81 -4.50 25.84
CA ASP A 182 15.14 -5.88 26.17
C ASP A 182 16.46 -6.27 25.50
N PRO A 183 17.46 -6.75 26.28
CA PRO A 183 18.77 -7.15 25.75
C PRO A 183 18.72 -8.20 24.63
N THR A 184 17.65 -8.95 24.53
CA THR A 184 17.45 -9.94 23.47
C THR A 184 17.25 -9.32 22.09
N TYR A 185 16.93 -8.01 21.99
CA TYR A 185 16.81 -7.29 20.73
C TYR A 185 18.15 -6.80 20.15
N ARG A 186 19.27 -6.92 20.88
CA ARG A 186 20.60 -6.50 20.39
C ARG A 186 21.03 -7.20 19.10
N ASP A 187 20.60 -8.42 18.89
CA ASP A 187 20.88 -9.17 17.66
C ASP A 187 19.95 -8.78 16.49
N LEU A 188 19.00 -7.88 16.74
CA LEU A 188 18.09 -7.25 15.80
C LEU A 188 18.36 -5.76 15.58
N ASP A 189 19.48 -5.20 16.11
CA ASP A 189 19.79 -3.76 16.03
C ASP A 189 19.63 -3.19 14.62
N VAL A 190 20.09 -3.92 13.59
CA VAL A 190 19.98 -3.51 12.19
C VAL A 190 18.52 -3.42 11.70
N ILE A 191 17.63 -4.24 12.25
CA ILE A 191 16.20 -4.20 11.95
C ILE A 191 15.52 -3.09 12.75
N CYS A 192 15.90 -2.92 14.02
CA CYS A 192 15.43 -1.81 14.85
C CYS A 192 15.84 -0.47 14.24
N ASP A 193 17.07 -0.31 13.78
CA ASP A 193 17.55 0.86 13.05
C ASP A 193 16.70 1.13 11.79
N TYR A 194 16.39 0.09 11.03
CA TYR A 194 15.51 0.21 9.85
C TYR A 194 14.10 0.65 10.23
N MET A 195 13.54 0.12 11.32
CA MET A 195 12.24 0.53 11.85
C MET A 195 12.25 2.00 12.26
N GLU A 196 13.29 2.46 12.96
CA GLU A 196 13.43 3.87 13.34
C GLU A 196 13.52 4.79 12.13
N ASP A 197 14.36 4.46 11.15
CA ASP A 197 14.55 5.32 9.96
C ASP A 197 13.28 5.46 9.13
N ASN A 198 12.49 4.39 9.03
CA ASN A 198 11.39 4.35 8.08
C ASN A 198 10.00 4.50 8.71
N PHE A 199 9.78 4.05 9.97
CA PHE A 199 8.44 3.85 10.50
C PHE A 199 8.21 4.49 11.89
N ILE A 200 9.23 4.57 12.75
CA ILE A 200 9.10 5.06 14.13
C ILE A 200 9.64 6.50 14.27
N GLY A 201 10.74 6.80 13.56
CA GLY A 201 11.52 8.02 13.71
C GLY A 201 12.62 7.88 14.76
N ARG A 202 13.85 8.31 14.41
CA ARG A 202 14.99 8.29 15.33
C ARG A 202 14.89 9.39 16.37
N GLU A 203 15.16 9.04 17.62
CA GLU A 203 15.34 10.05 18.66
C GLU A 203 16.74 10.67 18.56
N ARG A 204 16.79 12.00 18.56
CA ARG A 204 18.03 12.77 18.68
C ARG A 204 17.82 13.96 19.60
N ARG A 205 18.64 14.06 20.66
CA ARG A 205 18.63 15.17 21.64
C ARG A 205 17.24 15.41 22.25
N GLY A 206 16.54 14.34 22.64
CA GLY A 206 15.22 14.42 23.26
C GLY A 206 14.08 14.77 22.28
N GLN A 207 14.33 14.77 20.97
CA GLN A 207 13.31 14.96 19.96
C GLN A 207 13.30 13.81 18.96
N ARG A 208 12.11 13.25 18.71
CA ARG A 208 11.93 12.22 17.70
C ARG A 208 11.70 12.86 16.32
N ARG A 209 12.51 12.45 15.36
CA ARG A 209 12.36 12.90 13.96
C ARG A 209 11.16 12.22 13.32
N GLN A 210 10.55 12.90 12.38
CA GLN A 210 9.53 12.28 11.51
C GLN A 210 10.16 11.12 10.73
N PRO A 211 9.58 9.91 10.77
CA PRO A 211 10.02 8.79 9.94
C PRO A 211 9.64 9.02 8.48
N ARG A 212 10.19 8.19 7.60
CA ARG A 212 9.83 8.21 6.18
C ARG A 212 8.33 7.95 5.95
N PHE A 213 7.75 7.06 6.74
CA PHE A 213 6.33 6.71 6.76
C PHE A 213 5.79 6.97 8.16
N PRO A 214 4.94 7.98 8.36
CA PRO A 214 4.35 8.29 9.66
C PRO A 214 3.58 7.09 10.24
N ILE A 215 3.49 7.02 11.57
CA ILE A 215 2.84 5.89 12.28
C ILE A 215 1.39 5.72 11.79
N GLU A 216 0.67 6.81 11.61
CA GLU A 216 -0.71 6.83 11.14
C GLU A 216 -0.87 6.14 9.78
N LEU A 217 0.16 6.17 8.94
CA LEU A 217 0.13 5.56 7.61
C LEU A 217 0.14 4.02 7.67
N TRP A 218 0.97 3.43 8.54
CA TRP A 218 1.14 1.97 8.60
C TRP A 218 0.40 1.28 9.75
N ASN A 219 -0.19 2.06 10.66
CA ASN A 219 -0.96 1.52 11.76
C ASN A 219 -2.29 0.93 11.27
N GLN A 220 -2.65 -0.24 11.79
CA GLN A 220 -3.83 -1.00 11.40
C GLN A 220 -4.85 -1.12 12.55
N TYR A 221 -4.60 -0.49 13.70
CA TYR A 221 -5.42 -0.66 14.91
C TYR A 221 -6.89 -0.35 14.65
N LEU A 222 -7.19 0.83 14.09
CA LEU A 222 -8.57 1.22 13.79
C LEU A 222 -9.20 0.33 12.72
N ARG A 223 -8.44 -0.10 11.70
CA ARG A 223 -8.97 -1.02 10.69
C ARG A 223 -9.38 -2.39 11.27
N VAL A 224 -8.69 -2.83 12.34
CA VAL A 224 -9.09 -4.05 13.07
C VAL A 224 -10.38 -3.82 13.86
N ILE A 225 -10.49 -2.68 14.55
CA ILE A 225 -11.71 -2.32 15.31
C ILE A 225 -12.93 -2.23 14.38
N ASP A 226 -12.74 -1.61 13.20
CA ASP A 226 -13.80 -1.42 12.20
C ASP A 226 -14.03 -2.67 11.32
N ASN A 227 -13.37 -3.79 11.63
CA ASN A 227 -13.43 -5.05 10.85
C ASN A 227 -13.18 -4.86 9.35
N LEU A 228 -12.23 -3.97 8.99
CA LEU A 228 -11.83 -3.69 7.61
C LEU A 228 -10.62 -4.55 7.20
N PRO A 229 -10.53 -4.96 5.93
CA PRO A 229 -9.36 -5.66 5.41
C PRO A 229 -8.09 -4.80 5.53
N ARG A 230 -6.97 -5.42 5.90
CA ARG A 230 -5.66 -4.77 6.11
C ARG A 230 -4.71 -4.91 4.92
N SER A 231 -5.11 -5.71 3.96
CA SER A 231 -4.37 -5.93 2.71
C SER A 231 -5.33 -6.34 1.60
N ASN A 232 -4.91 -6.17 0.36
CA ASN A 232 -5.58 -6.67 -0.83
C ASN A 232 -5.19 -8.14 -1.15
N ASN A 233 -4.40 -8.79 -0.33
CA ASN A 233 -3.87 -10.14 -0.56
C ASN A 233 -4.93 -11.27 -0.47
N ASN A 234 -6.19 -10.93 -0.19
CA ASN A 234 -7.33 -11.86 -0.28
C ASN A 234 -7.97 -11.88 -1.69
N ILE A 235 -7.32 -11.23 -2.66
CA ILE A 235 -7.71 -11.32 -4.07
C ILE A 235 -7.09 -12.62 -4.59
N VAL A 236 -7.89 -13.66 -4.62
CA VAL A 236 -7.58 -14.94 -5.29
C VAL A 236 -7.86 -14.80 -6.77
#